data_5a177ed80d5c4e63b404dc1764ee214e
#
_entry.id   5a177ed80d5c4e63b404dc1764ee214e
#
_cell.length_a   1.000
_cell.length_b   1.000
_cell.length_c   1.000
_cell.angle_alpha   90.00
_cell.angle_beta   90.00
_cell.angle_gamma   90.00
#
_symmetry.space_group_name_H-M   'P 1'
#
loop_
_entity.id
_entity.type
_entity.pdbx_description
1 polymer ?
#
loop_
_entity_poly.entity_id
_entity_poly.type
_entity_poly.pdbx_seq_one_letter_code
_entity_poly.pdbx_strand_id
1 'polypeptide(L)'
;MKTTRYFEEQVLRKRPYIRREWCRDVLAAPLRREAQNDRRFRFWGKIVIPGETRPRFLRVVTLEDGETVHNAFFDRNFREEEQ
;
A
#
# COMPACT_ATOMS: atom_id res chain seq x y z
N MET A 1 5.72 -12.47 2.07
CA MET A 1 4.68 -11.50 2.44
C MET A 1 3.34 -12.22 2.56
N LYS A 2 2.67 -12.01 3.67
CA LYS A 2 1.34 -12.59 3.89
C LYS A 2 0.29 -11.75 3.20
N THR A 3 -0.69 -12.40 2.58
CA THR A 3 -1.78 -11.71 1.89
C THR A 3 -3.10 -12.42 2.20
N THR A 4 -4.20 -11.66 2.11
CA THR A 4 -5.52 -12.27 2.21
C THR A 4 -5.94 -12.80 0.85
N ARG A 5 -6.88 -13.73 0.86
CA ARG A 5 -7.50 -14.21 -0.37
C ARG A 5 -8.19 -13.08 -1.14
N TYR A 6 -8.79 -12.15 -0.41
CA TYR A 6 -9.40 -10.97 -1.03
C TYR A 6 -8.37 -10.16 -1.82
N PHE A 7 -7.19 -9.94 -1.27
CA PHE A 7 -6.13 -9.22 -1.95
C PHE A 7 -5.73 -9.93 -3.24
N GLU A 8 -5.53 -11.25 -3.18
CA GLU A 8 -5.11 -12.04 -4.32
C GLU A 8 -6.18 -12.12 -5.41
N GLU A 9 -7.43 -12.37 -5.03
CA GLU A 9 -8.49 -12.66 -5.98
C GLU A 9 -9.26 -11.44 -6.45
N GLN A 10 -9.27 -10.37 -5.66
CA GLN A 10 -10.05 -9.17 -5.99
C GLN A 10 -9.17 -7.96 -6.27
N VAL A 11 -8.27 -7.63 -5.35
CA VAL A 11 -7.50 -6.39 -5.46
C VAL A 11 -6.52 -6.45 -6.63
N LEU A 12 -5.66 -7.46 -6.68
CA LEU A 12 -4.68 -7.60 -7.76
C LEU A 12 -5.36 -7.81 -9.11
N ARG A 13 -6.53 -8.45 -9.13
CA ARG A 13 -7.27 -8.66 -10.35
C ARG A 13 -7.82 -7.37 -10.93
N LYS A 14 -8.36 -6.50 -10.06
CA LYS A 14 -8.88 -5.19 -10.48
C LYS A 14 -7.78 -4.18 -10.75
N ARG A 15 -6.64 -4.34 -10.09
CA ARG A 15 -5.51 -3.43 -10.19
C ARG A 15 -4.25 -4.19 -10.60
N PRO A 16 -4.21 -4.73 -11.83
CA PRO A 16 -3.08 -5.55 -12.27
C PRO A 16 -1.77 -4.77 -12.39
N TYR A 17 -1.85 -3.44 -12.35
CA TYR A 17 -0.67 -2.59 -12.37
C TYR A 17 0.04 -2.51 -11.01
N ILE A 18 -0.58 -3.00 -9.93
CA ILE A 18 0.05 -3.02 -8.61
C ILE A 18 0.90 -4.28 -8.47
N ARG A 19 2.15 -4.08 -8.04
CA ARG A 19 3.11 -5.16 -7.85
C ARG A 19 3.21 -5.53 -6.38
N ARG A 20 3.36 -6.84 -6.11
CA ARG A 20 3.51 -7.35 -4.73
C ARG A 20 4.73 -6.78 -4.05
N GLU A 21 5.85 -6.66 -4.78
CA GLU A 21 7.08 -6.12 -4.23
C GLU A 21 6.93 -4.68 -3.75
N TRP A 22 6.07 -3.90 -4.37
CA TRP A 22 5.79 -2.53 -3.91
C TRP A 22 5.12 -2.54 -2.54
N CYS A 23 4.17 -3.45 -2.33
CA CYS A 23 3.50 -3.58 -1.04
C CYS A 23 4.50 -3.98 0.04
N ARG A 24 5.39 -4.91 -0.28
CA ARG A 24 6.44 -5.33 0.64
C ARG A 24 7.36 -4.17 1.00
N ASP A 25 7.76 -3.39 0.01
CA ASP A 25 8.65 -2.25 0.23
C ASP A 25 8.00 -1.19 1.11
N VAL A 26 6.71 -0.92 0.89
CA VAL A 26 5.96 0.03 1.71
C VAL A 26 5.90 -0.45 3.16
N LEU A 27 5.62 -1.72 3.39
CA LEU A 27 5.56 -2.25 4.76
C LEU A 27 6.92 -2.23 5.44
N ALA A 28 8.01 -2.41 4.68
CA ALA A 28 9.35 -2.42 5.23
C ALA A 28 9.83 -1.03 5.66
N ALA A 29 9.42 0.02 4.93
CA ALA A 29 9.88 1.39 5.21
C ALA A 29 8.79 2.41 4.84
N PRO A 30 7.69 2.45 5.60
CA PRO A 30 6.60 3.36 5.28
C PRO A 30 6.95 4.81 5.61
N LEU A 31 6.40 5.73 4.81
CA LEU A 31 6.46 7.16 5.11
C LEU A 31 5.52 7.51 6.25
N ARG A 32 4.41 6.80 6.35
CA ARG A 32 3.41 7.00 7.39
C ARG A 32 2.70 5.69 7.66
N ARG A 33 2.33 5.48 8.92
CA ARG A 33 1.54 4.34 9.37
C ARG A 33 0.43 4.87 10.27
N GLU A 34 -0.81 4.41 10.02
CA GLU A 34 -1.97 4.81 10.83
C GLU A 34 -2.86 3.61 11.10
N ALA A 35 -3.45 3.58 12.29
CA ALA A 35 -4.50 2.62 12.59
C ALA A 35 -5.82 3.10 12.01
N GLN A 36 -6.63 2.16 11.52
CA GLN A 36 -7.99 2.43 11.08
C GLN A 36 -8.99 1.91 12.10
N ASN A 37 -10.20 2.44 12.07
CA ASN A 37 -11.25 2.08 13.03
C ASN A 37 -11.73 0.62 12.91
N ASP A 38 -11.52 -0.02 11.78
CA ASP A 38 -11.98 -1.36 11.48
C ASP A 38 -10.94 -2.45 11.83
N ARG A 39 -10.02 -2.15 12.75
CA ARG A 39 -8.94 -3.03 13.16
C ARG A 39 -7.97 -3.34 12.05
N ARG A 40 -7.71 -2.36 11.20
CA ARG A 40 -6.72 -2.45 10.13
C ARG A 40 -5.68 -1.38 10.30
N PHE A 41 -4.56 -1.57 9.62
CA PHE A 41 -3.52 -0.55 9.55
C PHE A 41 -3.35 -0.15 8.10
N ARG A 42 -3.02 1.11 7.89
CA ARG A 42 -2.70 1.62 6.57
C ARG A 42 -1.31 2.23 6.58
N PHE A 43 -0.61 1.97 5.50
CA PHE A 43 0.78 2.38 5.34
C PHE A 43 0.89 3.08 4.00
N TRP A 44 1.68 4.12 3.92
CA TRP A 44 1.94 4.80 2.66
C TRP A 44 3.42 4.77 2.35
N GLY A 45 3.77 4.55 1.09
CA GLY A 45 5.13 4.61 0.61
C GLY A 45 5.20 5.20 -0.78
N LYS A 46 6.37 5.73 -1.11
CA LYS A 46 6.62 6.35 -2.40
C LYS A 46 7.05 5.28 -3.40
N ILE A 47 6.39 5.25 -4.55
CA ILE A 47 6.72 4.34 -5.64
C ILE A 47 7.15 5.15 -6.85
N VAL A 48 8.36 4.86 -7.34
CA VAL A 48 8.87 5.47 -8.57
C VAL A 48 8.59 4.49 -9.71
N ILE A 49 7.73 4.90 -10.62
CA ILE A 49 7.33 4.07 -11.76
C ILE A 49 8.16 4.49 -12.96
N PRO A 50 8.89 3.53 -13.62
CA PRO A 50 9.67 3.86 -14.80
C PRO A 50 8.81 4.52 -15.88
N GLY A 51 9.31 5.63 -16.42
CA GLY A 51 8.61 6.38 -17.45
C GLY A 51 7.68 7.46 -16.92
N GLU A 52 7.41 7.51 -15.62
CA GLU A 52 6.63 8.57 -15.02
C GLU A 52 7.56 9.65 -14.43
N THR A 53 7.13 10.90 -14.54
CA THR A 53 7.96 12.04 -14.09
C THR A 53 7.82 12.32 -12.60
N ARG A 54 6.75 11.84 -11.97
CA ARG A 54 6.50 12.06 -10.55
C ARG A 54 6.29 10.73 -9.85
N PRO A 55 6.78 10.59 -8.62
CA PRO A 55 6.49 9.41 -7.83
C PRO A 55 5.01 9.39 -7.46
N ARG A 56 4.50 8.18 -7.21
CA ARG A 56 3.14 7.98 -6.74
C ARG A 56 3.21 7.42 -5.33
N PHE A 57 2.13 7.60 -4.58
CA PHE A 57 2.08 7.09 -3.20
C PHE A 57 1.14 5.91 -3.15
N LEU A 58 1.69 4.76 -2.76
CA LEU A 58 0.92 3.53 -2.62
C LEU A 58 0.44 3.42 -1.18
N ARG A 59 -0.87 3.25 -1.02
CA ARG A 59 -1.47 2.98 0.27
C ARG A 59 -1.70 1.48 0.37
N VAL A 60 -1.09 0.87 1.39
CA VAL A 60 -1.22 -0.56 1.66
C VAL A 60 -2.01 -0.72 2.95
N VAL A 61 -3.07 -1.52 2.91
CA VAL A 61 -3.91 -1.79 4.06
C VAL A 61 -3.66 -3.23 4.50
N THR A 62 -3.36 -3.41 5.79
CA THR A 62 -3.15 -4.74 6.37
C THR A 62 -4.28 -5.10 7.32
N LEU A 63 -4.34 -6.36 7.71
CA LEU A 63 -5.16 -6.79 8.81
C LEU A 63 -4.57 -6.28 10.14
N GLU A 64 -5.20 -6.64 11.25
CA GLU A 64 -4.81 -6.18 12.58
C GLU A 64 -3.37 -6.53 12.94
N ASP A 65 -2.79 -7.56 12.33
CA ASP A 65 -1.41 -7.98 12.57
C ASP A 65 -0.36 -6.99 12.02
N GLY A 66 -0.77 -6.03 11.20
CA GLY A 66 0.15 -5.08 10.58
C GLY A 66 1.05 -5.70 9.52
N GLU A 67 0.77 -6.91 9.08
CA GLU A 67 1.63 -7.67 8.18
C GLU A 67 0.88 -8.25 6.98
N THR A 68 -0.33 -8.76 7.20
CA THR A 68 -1.11 -9.43 6.15
C THR A 68 -1.76 -8.41 5.26
N VAL A 69 -1.33 -8.30 4.02
CA VAL A 69 -1.85 -7.31 3.06
C VAL A 69 -3.26 -7.70 2.62
N HIS A 70 -4.18 -6.76 2.77
CA HIS A 70 -5.59 -6.95 2.43
C HIS A 70 -6.04 -6.06 1.27
N ASN A 71 -5.45 -4.87 1.13
CA ASN A 71 -5.80 -3.95 0.05
C ASN A 71 -4.59 -3.09 -0.30
N ALA A 72 -4.59 -2.57 -1.52
CA ALA A 72 -3.56 -1.63 -1.94
C ALA A 72 -4.08 -0.81 -3.11
N PHE A 73 -3.79 0.48 -3.10
CA PHE A 73 -4.16 1.37 -4.20
C PHE A 73 -3.31 2.63 -4.14
N PHE A 74 -3.18 3.30 -5.28
CA PHE A 74 -2.49 4.58 -5.31
C PHE A 74 -3.41 5.66 -4.73
N ASP A 75 -2.87 6.43 -3.79
CA ASP A 75 -3.62 7.43 -3.05
C ASP A 75 -3.21 8.82 -3.54
N ARG A 76 -4.06 9.44 -4.34
CA ARG A 76 -3.81 10.76 -4.91
C ARG A 76 -3.90 11.87 -3.87
N ASN A 77 -4.56 11.61 -2.77
CA ASN A 77 -4.79 12.62 -1.74
C ASN A 77 -3.70 12.64 -0.68
N PHE A 78 -2.82 11.64 -0.69
CA PHE A 78 -1.73 11.60 0.27
C PHE A 78 -0.75 12.73 0.00
N ARG A 79 -0.33 13.39 1.06
CA ARG A 79 0.73 14.40 1.01
C ARG A 79 1.85 14.00 1.95
N GLU A 80 3.06 13.96 1.40
CA GLU A 80 4.25 13.76 2.20
C GLU A 80 4.45 15.02 3.04
N GLU A 81 4.59 14.84 4.36
CA GLU A 81 4.77 15.99 5.24
C GLU A 81 6.14 16.61 5.04
N GLU A 82 6.16 17.93 4.89
CA GLU A 82 7.39 18.69 4.88
C GLU A 82 7.75 19.05 6.32
N GLN A 83 9.03 18.91 6.61
CA GLN A 83 9.54 19.27 7.94
C GLN A 83 10.42 20.50 7.87
#